data_31db16fb7509da044a8958c07a526d1e
#
_entry.id   31db16fb7509da044a8958c07a526d1e
#
_cell.length_a   1.000
_cell.length_b   1.000
_cell.length_c   1.000
_cell.angle_alpha   90.00
_cell.angle_beta   90.00
_cell.angle_gamma   90.00
#
_symmetry.space_group_name_H-M   'P 1'
#
loop_
_entity.id
_entity.type
_entity.pdbx_description
1 polymer ?
#
loop_
_entity_poly.entity_id
_entity_poly.type
_entity_poly.pdbx_seq_one_letter_code
_entity_poly.pdbx_strand_id
1 'polypeptide(L)' 'MKKKVVLEMTFEESSDVLMALIESQKGYAEGSTEPKRISNIREVLLNLDEAMENYIANK' A
#
# COMPACT_ATOMS: atom_id res chain seq x y z
N MET A 1 0.86 -13.36 -19.65
CA MET A 1 1.66 -12.41 -18.87
C MET A 1 0.78 -11.30 -18.33
N LYS A 2 0.87 -11.03 -17.05
CA LYS A 2 0.06 -9.99 -16.43
C LYS A 2 0.67 -8.62 -16.69
N LYS A 3 -0.16 -7.70 -17.09
CA LYS A 3 0.27 -6.31 -17.23
C LYS A 3 0.14 -5.61 -15.89
N LYS A 4 1.08 -4.75 -15.60
CA LYS A 4 1.06 -3.99 -14.36
C LYS A 4 0.50 -2.60 -14.61
N VAL A 5 -0.22 -2.09 -13.62
CA VAL A 5 -0.64 -0.69 -13.62
C VAL A 5 0.45 0.11 -12.91
N VAL A 6 0.94 1.14 -13.57
CA VAL A 6 2.00 1.98 -13.04
C VAL A 6 1.46 3.37 -12.78
N LEU A 7 1.78 3.91 -11.61
CA LEU A 7 1.30 5.22 -11.18
C LEU A 7 2.44 5.99 -10.54
N GLU A 8 2.57 7.26 -10.93
CA GLU A 8 3.54 8.16 -10.30
C GLU A 8 2.83 9.06 -9.31
N MET A 9 3.47 9.28 -8.16
CA MET A 9 2.91 10.11 -7.11
C MET A 9 4.01 10.96 -6.48
N THR A 10 3.62 12.14 -6.01
CA THR A 10 4.53 12.90 -5.16
C THR A 10 4.63 12.21 -3.81
N PHE A 11 5.63 12.58 -3.02
CA PHE A 11 5.78 12.00 -1.69
C PHE A 11 4.55 12.30 -0.83
N GLU A 12 4.03 13.51 -0.91
CA GLU A 12 2.84 13.89 -0.15
C GLU A 12 1.64 13.05 -0.54
N GLU A 13 1.44 12.84 -1.84
CA GLU A 13 0.35 11.99 -2.33
C GLU A 13 0.52 10.56 -1.84
N SER A 14 1.74 10.05 -1.84
CA SER A 14 2.04 8.71 -1.36
C SER A 14 1.69 8.57 0.12
N SER A 15 1.99 9.59 0.91
CA SER A 15 1.69 9.58 2.33
C SER A 15 0.18 9.52 2.57
N ASP A 16 -0.59 10.31 1.82
CA ASP A 16 -2.04 10.32 1.94
C ASP A 16 -2.64 8.97 1.54
N VAL A 17 -2.13 8.38 0.46
CA VAL A 17 -2.61 7.08 0.01
C VAL A 17 -2.26 6.00 1.03
N LEU A 18 -1.06 6.05 1.59
CA LEU A 18 -0.64 5.08 2.61
C LEU A 18 -1.59 5.13 3.81
N MET A 19 -1.94 6.33 4.28
CA MET A 19 -2.87 6.47 5.38
C MET A 19 -4.24 5.89 5.04
N ALA A 20 -4.70 6.12 3.82
CA ALA A 20 -5.99 5.58 3.37
C ALA A 20 -5.95 4.05 3.34
N LEU A 21 -4.84 3.48 2.92
CA LEU A 21 -4.71 2.02 2.88
C LEU A 21 -4.69 1.44 4.28
N ILE A 22 -4.02 2.10 5.22
CA ILE A 22 -4.00 1.67 6.61
C ILE A 22 -5.42 1.67 7.17
N GLU A 23 -6.17 2.74 6.92
CA GLU A 23 -7.55 2.84 7.39
C GLU A 23 -8.43 1.75 6.78
N SER A 24 -8.22 1.45 5.49
CA SER A 24 -9.06 0.49 4.78
C SER A 24 -8.97 -0.92 5.34
N GLN A 25 -7.82 -1.30 5.90
CA GLN A 25 -7.63 -2.65 6.39
C GLN A 25 -7.86 -2.79 7.90
N LYS A 26 -8.14 -1.69 8.57
CA LYS A 26 -8.50 -1.75 10.00
C LYS A 26 -9.77 -2.56 10.19
N GLY A 27 -9.84 -3.28 11.26
CA GLY A 27 -10.99 -4.10 11.56
C GLY A 27 -10.90 -5.53 11.06
N TYR A 28 -9.89 -5.84 10.26
CA TYR A 28 -9.66 -7.21 9.79
C TYR A 28 -8.45 -7.75 10.54
N ALA A 29 -8.71 -8.70 11.43
CA ALA A 29 -7.63 -9.32 12.19
C ALA A 29 -6.79 -10.20 11.29
N GLU A 30 -5.50 -10.22 11.56
CA GLU A 30 -4.58 -11.07 10.84
C GLU A 30 -4.94 -12.53 11.11
N GLY A 31 -4.97 -13.33 10.05
CA GLY A 31 -5.30 -14.74 10.16
C GLY A 31 -6.78 -15.06 10.11
N SER A 32 -7.65 -14.05 10.13
CA SER A 32 -9.08 -14.29 9.99
C SER A 32 -9.45 -14.41 8.52
N THR A 33 -10.68 -14.90 8.27
CA THR A 33 -11.19 -14.96 6.90
C THR A 33 -11.42 -13.54 6.40
N GLU A 34 -10.62 -13.10 5.45
CA GLU A 34 -10.73 -11.76 4.92
C GLU A 34 -10.95 -11.80 3.43
N PRO A 35 -11.63 -10.78 2.86
CA PRO A 35 -11.80 -10.70 1.42
C PRO A 35 -10.45 -10.57 0.72
N LYS A 36 -10.40 -11.08 -0.49
CA LYS A 36 -9.22 -10.93 -1.35
C LYS A 36 -8.80 -9.47 -1.47
N ARG A 37 -9.77 -8.56 -1.47
CA ARG A 37 -9.50 -7.14 -1.55
C ARG A 37 -8.63 -6.66 -0.40
N ILE A 38 -8.88 -7.13 0.81
CA ILE A 38 -8.09 -6.72 1.98
C ILE A 38 -6.65 -7.24 1.88
N SER A 39 -6.50 -8.48 1.41
CA SER A 39 -5.18 -9.05 1.18
C SER A 39 -4.40 -8.23 0.16
N ASN A 40 -5.06 -7.83 -0.93
CA ASN A 40 -4.44 -7.00 -1.96
C ASN A 40 -4.05 -5.62 -1.41
N ILE A 41 -4.91 -5.03 -0.61
CA ILE A 41 -4.64 -3.72 0.00
C ILE A 41 -3.41 -3.80 0.89
N ARG A 42 -3.28 -4.85 1.69
CA ARG A 42 -2.12 -5.03 2.57
C ARG A 42 -0.84 -5.18 1.78
N GLU A 43 -0.89 -5.90 0.67
CA GLU A 43 0.27 -6.07 -0.18
C GLU A 43 0.72 -4.75 -0.79
N VAL A 44 -0.23 -3.97 -1.31
CA VAL A 44 0.07 -2.65 -1.87
C VAL A 44 0.60 -1.71 -0.81
N LEU A 45 0.04 -1.77 0.39
CA LEU A 45 0.47 -0.95 1.52
C LEU A 45 1.96 -1.19 1.82
N LEU A 46 2.36 -2.45 1.89
CA LEU A 46 3.75 -2.80 2.17
C LEU A 46 4.67 -2.32 1.05
N ASN A 47 4.25 -2.50 -0.21
CA ASN A 47 5.03 -2.07 -1.35
C ASN A 47 5.19 -0.55 -1.39
N LEU A 48 4.13 0.17 -1.05
CA LEU A 48 4.16 1.63 -1.02
C LEU A 48 5.08 2.13 0.09
N ASP A 49 4.97 1.52 1.26
CA ASP A 49 5.82 1.88 2.40
C ASP A 49 7.30 1.70 2.06
N GLU A 50 7.63 0.58 1.43
CA GLU A 50 8.99 0.31 0.99
C GLU A 50 9.47 1.32 -0.04
N ALA A 51 8.61 1.67 -1.00
CA ALA A 51 8.95 2.65 -2.02
C ALA A 51 9.21 4.03 -1.41
N MET A 52 8.44 4.39 -0.39
CA MET A 52 8.61 5.66 0.31
C MET A 52 9.94 5.69 1.08
N GLU A 53 10.28 4.58 1.73
CA GLU A 53 11.55 4.47 2.43
C GLU A 53 12.72 4.60 1.47
N ASN A 54 12.63 3.98 0.31
CA ASN A 54 13.67 4.06 -0.71
C ASN A 54 13.81 5.49 -1.23
N TYR A 55 12.70 6.19 -1.39
CA TYR A 55 12.73 7.58 -1.82
C TYR A 55 13.50 8.44 -0.81
N ILE A 56 13.21 8.25 0.48
CA ILE A 56 13.89 9.00 1.53
C ILE A 56 15.38 8.66 1.58
N ALA A 57 15.70 7.38 1.45
CA ALA A 57 17.08 6.91 1.53
C ALA A 57 17.94 7.43 0.37
N ASN A 58 17.34 7.66 -0.80
CA ASN A 58 18.07 8.10 -1.98
C ASN A 58 17.99 9.60 -2.23
N LYS A 59 17.45 10.33 -1.31
CA LYS A 59 17.26 11.76 -1.44
C LYS A 59 18.53 12.58 -1.20
#